data_bdac29ca0d561dae16fb789b03091cc7
#
_entry.id   bdac29ca0d561dae16fb789b03091cc7
#
_cell.length_a   1.000
_cell.length_b   1.000
_cell.length_c   1.000
_cell.angle_alpha   90.00
_cell.angle_beta   90.00
_cell.angle_gamma   90.00
#
_symmetry.space_group_name_H-M   'P 1'
#
loop_
_entity.id
_entity.type
_entity.pdbx_description
1 polymer ?
#
loop_
_entity_poly.entity_id
_entity_poly.type
_entity_poly.pdbx_seq_one_letter_code
_entity_poly.pdbx_strand_id
1 'polypeptide(L)'
;LSKEITASKTALDAANLTPGTTRMAAEDRRHQILHVAVRLFSQRGFGGTTTKEIAQAAGVSEAMVFRHYATKQELYSAILDHKACSGDRMNPEELVAEALKQKDDRAVFERLALGALEHHETDPEFQRLLLHSALEKHELAEMFFEKFLRRVYELLGGYIAERQRDGAMIQMDPAIIVRAFIGMIIHHSLNNNLWDPDRRLLNISNQQAAKQFTEILLNGISADRNGNSTGSSANSANTEDPGNSLLRKK
;
A
#
# COMPACT_ATOMS: atom_id res chain seq x y z
N LEU A 1 -41.05 52.26 35.57
CA LEU A 1 -41.29 51.32 34.46
C LEU A 1 -40.16 51.41 33.43
N SER A 2 -38.89 51.11 33.81
CA SER A 2 -37.76 51.06 32.89
C SER A 2 -36.49 50.47 33.55
N LYS A 3 -36.60 49.41 34.34
CA LYS A 3 -35.42 48.73 34.95
C LYS A 3 -35.52 47.18 34.99
N GLU A 4 -36.51 46.55 34.37
CA GLU A 4 -36.72 45.10 34.43
C GLU A 4 -36.54 44.35 33.09
N ILE A 5 -36.06 45.01 32.02
CA ILE A 5 -35.95 44.37 30.70
C ILE A 5 -34.48 43.98 30.36
N THR A 6 -33.48 44.37 31.17
CA THR A 6 -32.07 44.16 30.85
C THR A 6 -31.47 42.89 31.49
N ALA A 7 -32.13 42.22 32.39
CA ALA A 7 -31.62 41.03 33.08
C ALA A 7 -32.02 39.67 32.43
N SER A 8 -32.94 39.69 31.45
CA SER A 8 -33.45 38.44 30.83
C SER A 8 -32.76 38.03 29.54
N LYS A 9 -31.83 38.86 28.99
CA LYS A 9 -31.17 38.58 27.73
C LYS A 9 -29.79 37.92 27.86
N THR A 10 -29.20 37.94 29.07
CA THR A 10 -27.87 37.37 29.32
C THR A 10 -27.91 35.94 29.83
N ALA A 11 -29.08 35.42 30.18
CA ALA A 11 -29.26 34.03 30.64
C ALA A 11 -29.68 33.03 29.55
N LEU A 12 -30.05 33.53 28.35
CA LEU A 12 -30.45 32.65 27.22
C LEU A 12 -29.32 32.27 26.26
N ASP A 13 -28.17 32.95 26.33
CA ASP A 13 -27.01 32.63 25.45
C ASP A 13 -26.05 31.57 26.02
N ALA A 14 -26.25 31.13 27.27
CA ALA A 14 -25.40 30.12 27.90
C ALA A 14 -25.92 28.67 27.77
N ALA A 15 -27.09 28.45 27.19
CA ALA A 15 -27.78 27.14 27.20
C ALA A 15 -27.82 26.43 25.84
N ASN A 16 -27.09 26.92 24.81
CA ASN A 16 -27.13 26.31 23.47
C ASN A 16 -25.74 25.89 22.90
N LEU A 17 -24.89 25.35 23.77
CA LEU A 17 -23.78 24.53 23.32
C LEU A 17 -24.30 23.11 23.10
N THR A 18 -24.79 22.85 21.90
CA THR A 18 -25.22 21.52 21.50
C THR A 18 -24.06 20.53 21.65
N PRO A 19 -24.26 19.32 22.22
CA PRO A 19 -23.24 18.31 22.40
C PRO A 19 -22.53 17.92 21.10
N GLY A 20 -23.11 18.18 19.94
CA GLY A 20 -22.57 17.94 18.62
C GLY A 20 -21.39 18.83 18.25
N THR A 21 -21.41 20.12 18.60
CA THR A 21 -20.35 21.09 18.22
C THR A 21 -19.04 20.83 18.96
N THR A 22 -19.11 20.41 20.22
CA THR A 22 -17.91 20.08 21.02
C THR A 22 -17.28 18.77 20.58
N ARG A 23 -18.09 17.80 20.18
CA ARG A 23 -17.61 16.51 19.67
C ARG A 23 -16.95 16.66 18.31
N MET A 24 -17.55 17.39 17.38
CA MET A 24 -16.95 17.70 16.07
C MET A 24 -15.64 18.47 16.24
N ALA A 25 -15.58 19.49 17.10
CA ALA A 25 -14.33 20.23 17.35
C ALA A 25 -13.21 19.38 17.95
N ALA A 26 -13.53 18.36 18.77
CA ALA A 26 -12.55 17.43 19.32
C ALA A 26 -12.04 16.46 18.27
N GLU A 27 -12.91 15.97 17.39
CA GLU A 27 -12.57 15.07 16.30
C GLU A 27 -11.73 15.77 15.22
N ASP A 28 -12.12 16.99 14.83
CA ASP A 28 -11.35 17.84 13.92
C ASP A 28 -9.94 18.10 14.47
N ARG A 29 -9.83 18.34 15.79
CA ARG A 29 -8.53 18.55 16.45
C ARG A 29 -7.69 17.29 16.44
N ARG A 30 -8.30 16.14 16.68
CA ARG A 30 -7.62 14.84 16.61
C ARG A 30 -7.06 14.60 15.21
N HIS A 31 -7.84 14.83 14.17
CA HIS A 31 -7.43 14.71 12.77
C HIS A 31 -6.31 15.70 12.41
N GLN A 32 -6.39 16.95 12.89
CA GLN A 32 -5.33 17.95 12.69
C GLN A 32 -3.99 17.50 13.27
N ILE A 33 -3.98 17.02 14.52
CA ILE A 33 -2.79 16.49 15.18
C ILE A 33 -2.22 15.31 14.38
N LEU A 34 -3.08 14.39 13.97
CA LEU A 34 -2.70 13.20 13.20
C LEU A 34 -2.06 13.57 11.86
N HIS A 35 -2.67 14.49 11.11
CA HIS A 35 -2.16 14.95 9.83
C HIS A 35 -0.76 15.59 9.95
N VAL A 36 -0.59 16.45 10.95
CA VAL A 36 0.72 17.08 11.24
C VAL A 36 1.76 16.01 11.63
N ALA A 37 1.36 15.03 12.45
CA ALA A 37 2.24 13.95 12.88
C ALA A 37 2.71 13.08 11.71
N VAL A 38 1.82 12.72 10.77
CA VAL A 38 2.18 11.99 9.54
C VAL A 38 3.29 12.71 8.80
N ARG A 39 3.12 14.02 8.56
CA ARG A 39 4.11 14.83 7.83
C ARG A 39 5.46 14.87 8.55
N LEU A 40 5.50 15.10 9.86
CA LEU A 40 6.76 15.18 10.60
C LEU A 40 7.46 13.81 10.70
N PHE A 41 6.70 12.75 10.98
CA PHE A 41 7.27 11.41 11.04
C PHE A 41 7.75 10.91 9.67
N SER A 42 7.07 11.26 8.58
CA SER A 42 7.50 10.89 7.23
C SER A 42 8.80 11.56 6.80
N GLN A 43 9.13 12.72 7.40
CA GLN A 43 10.35 13.48 7.10
C GLN A 43 11.54 13.10 7.98
N ARG A 44 11.31 12.74 9.24
CA ARG A 44 12.36 12.64 10.27
C ARG A 44 12.37 11.30 11.02
N GLY A 45 11.45 10.40 10.69
CA GLY A 45 11.24 9.16 11.42
C GLY A 45 10.63 9.34 12.80
N PHE A 46 10.40 8.23 13.49
CA PHE A 46 9.87 8.25 14.86
C PHE A 46 10.87 8.84 15.84
N GLY A 47 12.14 8.42 15.78
CA GLY A 47 13.20 8.90 16.68
C GLY A 47 13.49 10.39 16.53
N GLY A 48 13.42 10.92 15.30
CA GLY A 48 13.74 12.30 14.97
C GLY A 48 12.60 13.32 15.20
N THR A 49 11.43 12.90 15.70
CA THR A 49 10.26 13.78 15.91
C THR A 49 9.83 13.78 17.38
N THR A 50 9.55 14.94 17.95
CA THR A 50 9.05 15.07 19.33
C THR A 50 7.57 15.45 19.37
N THR A 51 6.86 15.11 20.45
CA THR A 51 5.46 15.54 20.69
C THR A 51 5.34 17.05 20.80
N LYS A 52 6.36 17.72 21.30
CA LYS A 52 6.43 19.19 21.37
C LYS A 52 6.45 19.83 19.98
N GLU A 53 7.23 19.28 19.04
CA GLU A 53 7.28 19.77 17.64
C GLU A 53 5.93 19.52 16.93
N ILE A 54 5.30 18.37 17.18
CA ILE A 54 3.96 18.06 16.65
C ILE A 54 2.94 19.06 17.19
N ALA A 55 2.95 19.34 18.50
CA ALA A 55 2.07 20.31 19.13
C ALA A 55 2.25 21.72 18.54
N GLN A 56 3.50 22.15 18.41
CA GLN A 56 3.83 23.45 17.83
C GLN A 56 3.35 23.56 16.37
N ALA A 57 3.61 22.54 15.56
CA ALA A 57 3.21 22.52 14.14
C ALA A 57 1.69 22.41 13.96
N ALA A 58 0.99 21.76 14.91
CA ALA A 58 -0.48 21.67 14.94
C ALA A 58 -1.15 22.91 15.58
N GLY A 59 -0.37 23.89 16.10
CA GLY A 59 -0.95 25.09 16.76
C GLY A 59 -1.69 24.77 18.06
N VAL A 60 -1.28 23.72 18.78
CA VAL A 60 -1.87 23.28 20.06
C VAL A 60 -0.81 23.19 21.16
N SER A 61 -1.24 23.05 22.42
CA SER A 61 -0.32 22.71 23.50
C SER A 61 0.06 21.23 23.48
N GLU A 62 1.23 20.90 23.99
CA GLU A 62 1.66 19.49 24.12
C GLU A 62 0.70 18.70 25.03
N ALA A 63 0.15 19.32 26.06
CA ALA A 63 -0.90 18.73 26.89
C ALA A 63 -2.18 18.37 26.08
N MET A 64 -2.47 19.15 25.03
CA MET A 64 -3.58 18.82 24.13
C MET A 64 -3.26 17.59 23.28
N VAL A 65 -2.03 17.42 22.82
CA VAL A 65 -1.60 16.21 22.11
C VAL A 65 -1.77 14.98 23.03
N PHE A 66 -1.26 15.05 24.26
CA PHE A 66 -1.38 13.97 25.23
C PHE A 66 -2.82 13.69 25.68
N ARG A 67 -3.71 14.64 25.59
CA ARG A 67 -5.15 14.43 25.85
C ARG A 67 -5.82 13.58 24.77
N HIS A 68 -5.33 13.63 23.53
CA HIS A 68 -5.87 12.86 22.40
C HIS A 68 -5.13 11.53 22.20
N TYR A 69 -3.84 11.49 22.53
CA TYR A 69 -2.95 10.33 22.38
C TYR A 69 -2.05 10.27 23.60
N ALA A 70 -2.24 9.30 24.47
CA ALA A 70 -1.55 9.22 25.75
C ALA A 70 -0.02 9.12 25.61
N THR A 71 0.45 8.57 24.50
CA THR A 71 1.88 8.45 24.19
C THR A 71 2.15 8.82 22.74
N LYS A 72 3.42 9.10 22.45
CA LYS A 72 3.89 9.28 21.07
C LYS A 72 3.70 8.00 20.24
N GLN A 73 3.84 6.83 20.86
CA GLN A 73 3.58 5.52 20.28
C GLN A 73 2.13 5.35 19.88
N GLU A 74 1.20 5.73 20.79
CA GLU A 74 -0.23 5.68 20.48
C GLU A 74 -0.60 6.60 19.31
N LEU A 75 -0.03 7.81 19.27
CA LEU A 75 -0.19 8.71 18.12
C LEU A 75 0.33 8.07 16.83
N TYR A 76 1.48 7.42 16.88
CA TYR A 76 2.08 6.76 15.72
C TYR A 76 1.25 5.57 15.25
N SER A 77 0.74 4.75 16.18
CA SER A 77 -0.17 3.63 15.87
C SER A 77 -1.51 4.10 15.31
N ALA A 78 -2.04 5.21 15.84
CA ALA A 78 -3.29 5.82 15.35
C ALA A 78 -3.17 6.34 13.90
N ILE A 79 -1.96 6.67 13.43
CA ILE A 79 -1.71 6.99 12.03
C ILE A 79 -2.00 5.78 11.16
N LEU A 80 -1.52 4.60 11.54
CA LEU A 80 -1.78 3.38 10.77
C LEU A 80 -3.28 3.08 10.70
N ASP A 81 -3.97 3.15 11.84
CA ASP A 81 -5.41 2.89 11.89
C ASP A 81 -6.18 3.91 11.04
N HIS A 82 -5.78 5.18 11.08
CA HIS A 82 -6.37 6.21 10.23
C HIS A 82 -6.06 5.99 8.75
N LYS A 83 -4.81 5.64 8.43
CA LYS A 83 -4.32 5.49 7.05
C LYS A 83 -4.69 4.14 6.41
N ALA A 84 -4.74 3.07 7.18
CA ALA A 84 -5.05 1.72 6.70
C ALA A 84 -6.52 1.31 6.87
N CYS A 85 -7.24 1.91 7.84
CA CYS A 85 -8.59 1.49 8.23
C CYS A 85 -9.66 2.58 8.02
N SER A 86 -9.29 3.82 7.67
CA SER A 86 -10.28 4.88 7.39
C SER A 86 -10.97 4.62 6.07
N GLY A 87 -12.28 4.47 6.14
CA GLY A 87 -13.21 3.97 5.12
C GLY A 87 -13.22 4.57 3.71
N ASP A 88 -12.30 5.47 3.37
CA ASP A 88 -12.08 5.99 2.00
C ASP A 88 -11.04 5.16 1.22
N ARG A 89 -10.55 4.04 1.80
CA ARG A 89 -9.47 3.27 1.21
C ARG A 89 -9.89 1.86 0.85
N MET A 90 -9.58 1.59 -0.35
CA MET A 90 -9.57 0.35 -1.06
C MET A 90 -9.43 -0.87 -0.15
N ASN A 91 -10.56 -1.47 0.23
CA ASN A 91 -10.54 -2.85 0.69
C ASN A 91 -10.16 -3.72 -0.52
N PRO A 92 -8.98 -4.34 -0.54
CA PRO A 92 -8.54 -5.14 -1.69
C PRO A 92 -9.56 -6.22 -2.08
N GLU A 93 -10.22 -6.81 -1.09
CA GLU A 93 -11.23 -7.85 -1.29
C GLU A 93 -12.45 -7.32 -2.03
N GLU A 94 -12.97 -6.14 -1.63
CA GLU A 94 -14.13 -5.51 -2.28
C GLU A 94 -13.81 -5.07 -3.70
N LEU A 95 -12.59 -4.53 -3.91
CA LEU A 95 -12.15 -4.05 -5.21
C LEU A 95 -12.17 -5.13 -6.29
N VAL A 96 -11.84 -6.37 -5.92
CA VAL A 96 -11.72 -7.49 -6.85
C VAL A 96 -12.77 -8.57 -6.67
N ALA A 97 -13.75 -8.39 -5.76
CA ALA A 97 -14.73 -9.42 -5.41
C ALA A 97 -15.43 -10.05 -6.63
N GLU A 98 -15.87 -9.22 -7.57
CA GLU A 98 -16.56 -9.71 -8.78
C GLU A 98 -15.56 -10.38 -9.76
N ALA A 99 -14.36 -9.83 -9.92
CA ALA A 99 -13.35 -10.43 -10.78
C ALA A 99 -12.87 -11.80 -10.25
N LEU A 100 -12.77 -11.96 -8.93
CA LEU A 100 -12.44 -13.24 -8.29
C LEU A 100 -13.50 -14.29 -8.58
N LYS A 101 -14.80 -13.94 -8.46
CA LYS A 101 -15.93 -14.86 -8.76
C LYS A 101 -15.95 -15.29 -10.21
N GLN A 102 -15.63 -14.36 -11.12
CA GLN A 102 -15.60 -14.63 -12.56
C GLN A 102 -14.30 -15.31 -13.02
N LYS A 103 -13.33 -15.47 -12.11
CA LYS A 103 -11.97 -15.96 -12.44
C LYS A 103 -11.32 -15.15 -13.56
N ASP A 104 -11.59 -13.84 -13.59
CA ASP A 104 -10.95 -12.89 -14.50
C ASP A 104 -9.58 -12.48 -13.94
N ASP A 105 -8.57 -13.28 -14.26
CA ASP A 105 -7.20 -13.10 -13.78
C ASP A 105 -6.68 -11.68 -14.09
N ARG A 106 -6.97 -11.17 -15.29
CA ARG A 106 -6.55 -9.83 -15.72
C ARG A 106 -7.19 -8.76 -14.84
N ALA A 107 -8.49 -8.80 -14.66
CA ALA A 107 -9.20 -7.81 -13.86
C ALA A 107 -8.78 -7.84 -12.39
N VAL A 108 -8.49 -9.02 -11.82
CA VAL A 108 -8.00 -9.15 -10.44
C VAL A 108 -6.68 -8.38 -10.26
N PHE A 109 -5.67 -8.68 -11.07
CA PHE A 109 -4.35 -8.06 -10.91
C PHE A 109 -4.35 -6.60 -11.34
N GLU A 110 -5.01 -6.23 -12.44
CA GLU A 110 -5.03 -4.86 -12.95
C GLU A 110 -5.73 -3.89 -11.99
N ARG A 111 -6.86 -4.27 -11.38
CA ARG A 111 -7.56 -3.44 -10.41
C ARG A 111 -6.75 -3.25 -9.13
N LEU A 112 -6.13 -4.32 -8.61
CA LEU A 112 -5.27 -4.22 -7.43
C LEU A 112 -4.03 -3.36 -7.69
N ALA A 113 -3.40 -3.52 -8.86
CA ALA A 113 -2.25 -2.72 -9.23
C ALA A 113 -2.62 -1.24 -9.35
N LEU A 114 -3.71 -0.93 -10.08
CA LEU A 114 -4.16 0.45 -10.28
C LEU A 114 -4.49 1.12 -8.95
N GLY A 115 -5.30 0.47 -8.13
CA GLY A 115 -5.68 1.05 -6.86
C GLY A 115 -4.50 1.26 -5.91
N ALA A 116 -3.52 0.34 -5.88
CA ALA A 116 -2.31 0.53 -5.08
C ALA A 116 -1.44 1.68 -5.61
N LEU A 117 -1.27 1.80 -6.94
CA LEU A 117 -0.50 2.88 -7.56
C LEU A 117 -1.13 4.26 -7.32
N GLU A 118 -2.45 4.38 -7.49
CA GLU A 118 -3.20 5.62 -7.22
C GLU A 118 -3.09 5.99 -5.74
N HIS A 119 -3.18 5.01 -4.85
CA HIS A 119 -3.01 5.25 -3.42
C HIS A 119 -1.60 5.77 -3.09
N HIS A 120 -0.54 5.16 -3.64
CA HIS A 120 0.83 5.60 -3.40
C HIS A 120 1.12 6.99 -3.99
N GLU A 121 0.46 7.35 -5.10
CA GLU A 121 0.58 8.67 -5.70
C GLU A 121 -0.12 9.75 -4.86
N THR A 122 -1.28 9.43 -4.29
CA THR A 122 -2.04 10.39 -3.46
C THR A 122 -1.48 10.58 -2.07
N ASP A 123 -0.72 9.62 -1.54
CA ASP A 123 -0.18 9.66 -0.17
C ASP A 123 1.29 9.21 -0.09
N PRO A 124 2.21 9.94 -0.73
CA PRO A 124 3.64 9.61 -0.69
C PRO A 124 4.24 9.78 0.72
N GLU A 125 3.62 10.59 1.59
CA GLU A 125 4.06 10.77 2.98
C GLU A 125 3.88 9.48 3.78
N PHE A 126 2.78 8.78 3.60
CA PHE A 126 2.56 7.51 4.28
C PHE A 126 3.54 6.43 3.80
N GLN A 127 3.85 6.38 2.51
CA GLN A 127 4.87 5.47 1.99
C GLN A 127 6.24 5.72 2.62
N ARG A 128 6.66 6.99 2.75
CA ARG A 128 7.91 7.38 3.43
C ARG A 128 7.89 6.98 4.89
N LEU A 129 6.76 7.19 5.57
CA LEU A 129 6.58 6.81 6.96
C LEU A 129 6.79 5.31 7.19
N LEU A 130 6.21 4.47 6.33
CA LEU A 130 6.38 3.01 6.39
C LEU A 130 7.85 2.61 6.17
N LEU A 131 8.55 3.25 5.24
CA LEU A 131 9.98 3.02 5.02
C LEU A 131 10.83 3.41 6.23
N HIS A 132 10.60 4.57 6.81
CA HIS A 132 11.27 4.98 8.05
C HIS A 132 11.02 3.99 9.18
N SER A 133 9.76 3.58 9.37
CA SER A 133 9.39 2.60 10.37
C SER A 133 10.11 1.26 10.17
N ALA A 134 10.21 0.78 8.93
CA ALA A 134 10.90 -0.47 8.62
C ALA A 134 12.42 -0.37 8.89
N LEU A 135 13.05 0.75 8.53
CA LEU A 135 14.48 0.99 8.77
C LEU A 135 14.81 1.13 10.26
N GLU A 136 13.94 1.78 11.01
CA GLU A 136 14.06 1.95 12.47
C GLU A 136 13.63 0.69 13.25
N LYS A 137 13.14 -0.35 12.58
CA LYS A 137 12.56 -1.56 13.18
C LYS A 137 11.46 -1.23 14.19
N HIS A 138 10.66 -0.24 13.85
CA HIS A 138 9.56 0.23 14.68
C HIS A 138 8.31 -0.63 14.48
N GLU A 139 7.52 -0.82 15.53
CA GLU A 139 6.30 -1.65 15.55
C GLU A 139 5.26 -1.31 14.46
N LEU A 140 5.24 -0.05 13.97
CA LEU A 140 4.30 0.35 12.90
C LEU A 140 4.48 -0.47 11.62
N ALA A 141 5.72 -0.79 11.23
CA ALA A 141 5.98 -1.62 10.05
C ALA A 141 5.45 -3.04 10.26
N GLU A 142 5.60 -3.61 11.45
CA GLU A 142 5.06 -4.90 11.83
C GLU A 142 3.52 -4.88 11.84
N MET A 143 2.92 -3.85 12.44
CA MET A 143 1.47 -3.65 12.42
C MET A 143 0.91 -3.52 11.00
N PHE A 144 1.59 -2.80 10.11
CA PHE A 144 1.20 -2.69 8.71
C PHE A 144 1.29 -4.04 8.00
N PHE A 145 2.36 -4.79 8.25
CA PHE A 145 2.51 -6.14 7.72
C PHE A 145 1.35 -7.05 8.18
N GLU A 146 1.07 -7.11 9.47
CA GLU A 146 0.03 -7.98 10.03
C GLU A 146 -1.39 -7.56 9.62
N LYS A 147 -1.70 -6.27 9.66
CA LYS A 147 -3.07 -5.77 9.42
C LYS A 147 -3.42 -5.66 7.94
N PHE A 148 -2.44 -5.41 7.07
CA PHE A 148 -2.70 -5.12 5.66
C PHE A 148 -1.99 -6.09 4.72
N LEU A 149 -0.66 -6.18 4.77
CA LEU A 149 0.11 -6.93 3.79
C LEU A 149 -0.18 -8.44 3.85
N ARG A 150 -0.31 -9.01 5.04
CA ARG A 150 -0.69 -10.42 5.24
C ARG A 150 -2.01 -10.73 4.53
N ARG A 151 -3.04 -9.88 4.69
CA ARG A 151 -4.35 -10.07 4.04
C ARG A 151 -4.26 -10.09 2.51
N VAL A 152 -3.43 -9.22 1.94
CA VAL A 152 -3.19 -9.20 0.48
C VAL A 152 -2.52 -10.51 0.04
N TYR A 153 -1.55 -11.01 0.81
CA TYR A 153 -0.89 -12.29 0.53
C TYR A 153 -1.85 -13.48 0.65
N GLU A 154 -2.73 -13.49 1.64
CA GLU A 154 -3.75 -14.54 1.82
C GLU A 154 -4.77 -14.52 0.68
N LEU A 155 -5.29 -13.34 0.34
CA LEU A 155 -6.25 -13.17 -0.76
C LEU A 155 -5.68 -13.62 -2.10
N LEU A 156 -4.55 -13.04 -2.51
CA LEU A 156 -3.93 -13.35 -3.80
C LEU A 156 -3.31 -14.75 -3.82
N GLY A 157 -2.69 -15.17 -2.74
CA GLY A 157 -2.11 -16.52 -2.63
C GLY A 157 -3.16 -17.60 -2.74
N GLY A 158 -4.30 -17.42 -2.08
CA GLY A 158 -5.46 -18.32 -2.18
C GLY A 158 -6.02 -18.39 -3.60
N TYR A 159 -6.19 -17.21 -4.23
CA TYR A 159 -6.65 -17.12 -5.62
C TYR A 159 -5.69 -17.79 -6.60
N ILE A 160 -4.41 -17.49 -6.52
CA ILE A 160 -3.38 -18.10 -7.38
C ILE A 160 -3.38 -19.63 -7.22
N ALA A 161 -3.42 -20.14 -5.97
CA ALA A 161 -3.48 -21.58 -5.70
C ALA A 161 -4.74 -22.24 -6.31
N GLU A 162 -5.87 -21.54 -6.33
CA GLU A 162 -7.07 -22.00 -7.02
C GLU A 162 -6.85 -22.06 -8.54
N ARG A 163 -6.31 -20.99 -9.15
CA ARG A 163 -6.04 -20.94 -10.58
C ARG A 163 -5.00 -21.98 -11.05
N GLN A 164 -4.06 -22.32 -10.18
CA GLN A 164 -3.11 -23.42 -10.41
C GLN A 164 -3.78 -24.78 -10.40
N ARG A 165 -4.74 -25.01 -9.48
CA ARG A 165 -5.54 -26.25 -9.47
C ARG A 165 -6.45 -26.36 -10.69
N ASP A 166 -6.95 -25.24 -11.20
CA ASP A 166 -7.73 -25.17 -12.44
C ASP A 166 -6.86 -25.42 -13.70
N GLY A 167 -5.53 -25.45 -13.57
CA GLY A 167 -4.61 -25.58 -14.69
C GLY A 167 -4.42 -24.29 -15.50
N ALA A 168 -4.91 -23.14 -15.03
CA ALA A 168 -4.78 -21.86 -15.71
C ALA A 168 -3.43 -21.16 -15.45
N MET A 169 -2.81 -21.47 -14.32
CA MET A 169 -1.49 -20.92 -13.93
C MET A 169 -0.50 -22.06 -13.69
N ILE A 170 0.78 -21.78 -13.96
CA ILE A 170 1.88 -22.71 -13.71
C ILE A 170 2.00 -23.04 -12.22
N GLN A 171 2.51 -24.24 -11.92
CA GLN A 171 2.81 -24.65 -10.55
C GLN A 171 4.06 -23.93 -10.06
N MET A 172 3.86 -23.00 -9.11
CA MET A 172 4.89 -22.21 -8.44
C MET A 172 4.37 -21.84 -7.06
N ASP A 173 5.23 -21.58 -6.09
CA ASP A 173 4.79 -21.08 -4.79
C ASP A 173 3.99 -19.78 -4.98
N PRO A 174 2.71 -19.73 -4.60
CA PRO A 174 1.88 -18.53 -4.74
C PRO A 174 2.49 -17.30 -4.09
N ALA A 175 3.22 -17.46 -2.97
CA ALA A 175 3.85 -16.34 -2.28
C ALA A 175 4.96 -15.67 -3.11
N ILE A 176 5.65 -16.42 -3.97
CA ILE A 176 6.65 -15.87 -4.91
C ILE A 176 5.96 -15.00 -5.96
N ILE A 177 4.84 -15.48 -6.52
CA ILE A 177 4.06 -14.73 -7.51
C ILE A 177 3.51 -13.44 -6.91
N VAL A 178 2.91 -13.52 -5.71
CA VAL A 178 2.41 -12.34 -4.98
C VAL A 178 3.53 -11.34 -4.70
N ARG A 179 4.71 -11.82 -4.28
CA ARG A 179 5.87 -10.95 -4.00
C ARG A 179 6.38 -10.27 -5.25
N ALA A 180 6.46 -10.97 -6.37
CA ALA A 180 6.86 -10.39 -7.65
C ALA A 180 5.86 -9.29 -8.09
N PHE A 181 4.57 -9.56 -7.98
CA PHE A 181 3.53 -8.60 -8.31
C PHE A 181 3.60 -7.33 -7.44
N ILE A 182 3.61 -7.49 -6.12
CA ILE A 182 3.75 -6.38 -5.18
C ILE A 182 5.07 -5.63 -5.41
N GLY A 183 6.15 -6.37 -5.70
CA GLY A 183 7.46 -5.79 -5.97
C GLY A 183 7.47 -4.84 -7.15
N MET A 184 6.81 -5.16 -8.25
CA MET A 184 6.66 -4.26 -9.41
C MET A 184 5.95 -2.97 -9.02
N ILE A 185 4.84 -3.05 -8.28
CA ILE A 185 4.04 -1.91 -7.84
C ILE A 185 4.84 -1.01 -6.90
N ILE A 186 5.42 -1.58 -5.85
CA ILE A 186 6.17 -0.83 -4.84
C ILE A 186 7.42 -0.19 -5.45
N HIS A 187 8.18 -0.93 -6.28
CA HIS A 187 9.37 -0.38 -6.91
C HIS A 187 9.03 0.79 -7.85
N HIS A 188 7.97 0.67 -8.65
CA HIS A 188 7.49 1.75 -9.50
C HIS A 188 7.09 2.99 -8.69
N SER A 189 6.33 2.80 -7.62
CA SER A 189 5.92 3.89 -6.73
C SER A 189 7.11 4.57 -6.05
N LEU A 190 8.09 3.79 -5.58
CA LEU A 190 9.31 4.34 -4.98
C LEU A 190 10.13 5.16 -5.98
N ASN A 191 10.24 4.70 -7.23
CA ASN A 191 10.89 5.51 -8.28
C ASN A 191 10.17 6.84 -8.45
N ASN A 192 8.86 6.81 -8.65
CA ASN A 192 8.08 8.03 -8.92
C ASN A 192 8.04 9.01 -7.73
N ASN A 193 8.10 8.50 -6.50
CA ASN A 193 7.94 9.34 -5.31
C ASN A 193 9.24 9.75 -4.63
N LEU A 194 10.35 9.01 -4.84
CA LEU A 194 11.60 9.22 -4.12
C LEU A 194 12.82 9.40 -5.03
N TRP A 195 13.04 8.52 -6.03
CA TRP A 195 14.28 8.47 -6.78
C TRP A 195 14.23 9.25 -8.09
N ASP A 196 13.08 9.25 -8.75
CA ASP A 196 12.84 9.97 -10.01
C ASP A 196 11.46 10.67 -10.02
N PRO A 197 11.23 11.64 -9.11
CA PRO A 197 9.95 12.33 -9.00
C PRO A 197 9.57 13.09 -10.28
N ASP A 198 10.57 13.49 -11.07
CA ASP A 198 10.37 14.12 -12.38
C ASP A 198 10.04 13.11 -13.48
N ARG A 199 10.01 11.81 -13.18
CA ARG A 199 9.69 10.71 -14.11
C ARG A 199 10.54 10.71 -15.40
N ARG A 200 11.83 11.01 -15.27
CA ARG A 200 12.76 11.12 -16.40
C ARG A 200 13.09 9.78 -17.05
N LEU A 201 13.10 8.70 -16.23
CA LEU A 201 13.37 7.33 -16.70
C LEU A 201 12.14 6.66 -17.27
N LEU A 202 10.98 6.88 -16.66
CA LEU A 202 9.73 6.26 -17.09
C LEU A 202 8.54 7.16 -16.74
N ASN A 203 7.92 7.75 -17.78
CA ASN A 203 6.74 8.60 -17.63
C ASN A 203 5.51 7.93 -18.25
N ILE A 204 4.84 7.12 -17.44
CA ILE A 204 3.58 6.45 -17.81
C ILE A 204 2.52 6.72 -16.74
N SER A 205 1.24 6.65 -17.13
CA SER A 205 0.14 6.75 -16.18
C SER A 205 0.03 5.50 -15.30
N ASN A 206 -0.60 5.62 -14.11
CA ASN A 206 -0.87 4.49 -13.23
C ASN A 206 -1.69 3.41 -13.95
N GLN A 207 -2.63 3.80 -14.80
CA GLN A 207 -3.42 2.87 -15.60
C GLN A 207 -2.56 2.07 -16.59
N GLN A 208 -1.61 2.74 -17.27
CA GLN A 208 -0.68 2.07 -18.17
C GLN A 208 0.26 1.14 -17.38
N ALA A 209 0.79 1.59 -16.25
CA ALA A 209 1.64 0.77 -15.39
C ALA A 209 0.90 -0.48 -14.89
N ALA A 210 -0.31 -0.32 -14.34
CA ALA A 210 -1.13 -1.42 -13.86
C ALA A 210 -1.38 -2.47 -14.95
N LYS A 211 -1.77 -2.02 -16.14
CA LYS A 211 -2.01 -2.89 -17.29
C LYS A 211 -0.75 -3.65 -17.71
N GLN A 212 0.38 -2.96 -17.85
CA GLN A 212 1.64 -3.57 -18.31
C GLN A 212 2.23 -4.52 -17.26
N PHE A 213 2.18 -4.18 -15.98
CA PHE A 213 2.64 -5.08 -14.90
C PHE A 213 1.80 -6.34 -14.83
N THR A 214 0.48 -6.21 -14.98
CA THR A 214 -0.43 -7.35 -15.07
C THR A 214 -0.09 -8.23 -16.29
N GLU A 215 0.18 -7.62 -17.44
CA GLU A 215 0.57 -8.34 -18.65
C GLU A 215 1.88 -9.12 -18.48
N ILE A 216 2.91 -8.48 -17.90
CA ILE A 216 4.20 -9.12 -17.59
C ILE A 216 3.99 -10.31 -16.66
N LEU A 217 3.21 -10.13 -15.59
CA LEU A 217 2.93 -11.18 -14.63
C LEU A 217 2.21 -12.35 -15.29
N LEU A 218 1.05 -12.10 -15.93
CA LEU A 218 0.22 -13.16 -16.50
C LEU A 218 0.91 -13.90 -17.63
N ASN A 219 1.70 -13.21 -18.45
CA ASN A 219 2.51 -13.86 -19.49
C ASN A 219 3.60 -14.76 -18.90
N GLY A 220 4.09 -14.46 -17.68
CA GLY A 220 5.07 -15.28 -16.98
C GLY A 220 4.48 -16.50 -16.27
N ILE A 221 3.20 -16.47 -15.90
CA ILE A 221 2.58 -17.52 -15.07
C ILE A 221 1.44 -18.29 -15.79
N SER A 222 1.07 -17.94 -17.02
CA SER A 222 0.07 -18.66 -17.80
C SER A 222 0.57 -20.06 -18.19
N ALA A 223 -0.24 -21.08 -17.95
CA ALA A 223 0.08 -22.46 -18.28
C ALA A 223 0.19 -22.69 -19.82
N ASP A 224 -0.60 -21.97 -20.61
CA ASP A 224 -0.67 -22.18 -22.06
C ASP A 224 0.62 -21.90 -22.82
N ARG A 225 1.55 -21.09 -22.29
CA ARG A 225 2.83 -20.79 -22.93
C ARG A 225 3.92 -21.83 -22.66
N ASN A 226 3.83 -22.59 -21.57
CA ASN A 226 4.83 -23.61 -21.23
C ASN A 226 4.56 -24.97 -21.92
N GLY A 227 3.39 -25.17 -22.54
CA GLY A 227 3.08 -26.39 -23.28
C GLY A 227 3.74 -26.50 -24.65
N ASN A 228 4.27 -25.39 -25.22
CA ASN A 228 4.77 -25.37 -26.60
C ASN A 228 6.31 -25.42 -26.70
N SER A 229 7.04 -25.52 -25.58
CA SER A 229 8.53 -25.61 -25.60
C SER A 229 9.08 -27.02 -25.39
N THR A 230 8.24 -28.04 -25.18
CA THR A 230 8.68 -29.42 -25.00
C THR A 230 8.42 -30.35 -26.19
N GLY A 231 7.99 -29.80 -27.33
CA GLY A 231 7.56 -30.56 -28.53
C GLY A 231 8.46 -30.48 -29.76
N SER A 232 9.77 -30.13 -29.65
CA SER A 232 10.65 -30.15 -30.83
C SER A 232 12.08 -30.54 -30.49
N SER A 233 12.29 -31.78 -30.05
CA SER A 233 13.60 -32.43 -30.05
C SER A 233 13.44 -33.92 -29.95
N ALA A 234 12.83 -34.54 -30.96
CA ALA A 234 13.00 -35.98 -31.21
C ALA A 234 12.69 -36.24 -32.68
N ASN A 235 13.66 -36.05 -33.55
CA ASN A 235 13.94 -36.96 -34.64
C ASN A 235 15.11 -36.46 -35.49
N SER A 236 16.24 -37.04 -35.35
CA SER A 236 17.09 -37.53 -36.45
C SER A 236 18.25 -38.32 -35.85
N ALA A 237 17.97 -39.62 -35.86
CA ALA A 237 18.97 -40.63 -35.62
C ALA A 237 19.77 -40.82 -36.89
N ASN A 238 21.02 -41.24 -36.68
CA ASN A 238 21.86 -42.03 -37.58
C ASN A 238 22.42 -41.38 -38.85
N THR A 239 23.69 -41.12 -38.84
CA THR A 239 24.59 -41.78 -39.80
C THR A 239 26.01 -41.79 -39.26
N GLU A 240 26.60 -42.97 -39.43
CA GLU A 240 27.90 -43.46 -38.98
C GLU A 240 29.10 -42.67 -39.47
N ASP A 241 30.11 -42.68 -38.62
CA ASP A 241 31.56 -42.71 -38.75
C ASP A 241 32.14 -43.18 -40.12
N PRO A 242 33.40 -42.99 -40.56
CA PRO A 242 34.60 -42.91 -39.74
C PRO A 242 35.72 -41.97 -40.27
N GLY A 243 36.66 -41.67 -39.39
CA GLY A 243 38.02 -41.64 -39.85
C GLY A 243 38.88 -40.40 -39.67
N ASN A 244 39.92 -40.64 -38.91
CA ASN A 244 41.28 -40.07 -39.07
C ASN A 244 41.63 -38.86 -38.17
N SER A 245 42.31 -39.14 -37.08
CA SER A 245 43.79 -39.26 -36.93
C SER A 245 44.56 -37.97 -37.24
N LEU A 246 45.30 -37.59 -36.24
CA LEU A 246 46.67 -37.06 -36.25
C LEU A 246 46.88 -35.56 -35.80
N LEU A 247 47.62 -35.52 -34.70
CA LEU A 247 48.82 -34.70 -34.40
C LEU A 247 48.59 -33.26 -33.90
N ARG A 248 48.77 -33.05 -32.61
CA ARG A 248 50.04 -32.66 -31.89
C ARG A 248 50.65 -31.31 -32.32
N LYS A 249 50.92 -30.53 -31.27
CA LYS A 249 51.93 -29.45 -31.11
C LYS A 249 51.49 -28.08 -31.64
N LYS A 250 51.49 -27.11 -30.81
CA LYS A 250 52.41 -26.51 -29.85
C LYS A 250 51.66 -25.76 -28.76
#